data_50e92bb6e40643bfbfa175d1dfbf1bf8
#
_entry.id   50e92bb6e40643bfbfa175d1dfbf1bf8
#
_cell.length_a   1.000
_cell.length_b   1.000
_cell.length_c   1.000
_cell.angle_alpha   90.00
_cell.angle_beta   90.00
_cell.angle_gamma   90.00
#
_symmetry.space_group_name_H-M   'P 1'
#
loop_
_entity.id
_entity.type
_entity.pdbx_description
1 polymer ?
#
loop_
_entity_poly.entity_id
_entity_poly.type
_entity_poly.pdbx_seq_one_letter_code
_entity_poly.pdbx_strand_id
1 'polypeptide(L)'
;AGTINIITKEPLRNSGELSHTLTSIGGTSAFDNNTTLNASLVSENGKAGLYLFGQNRHRSGFDQDGDGFTELPKLKNQTVGFRSYLKTSTYSKLTFEYHHMNEYRRGGNLLDRPPHEADIAEQLEHSIDGGGLKFDLFSKDYKHKWSVFTSAQNTDRDSYYGTNQDPNAYGKTTDLTVMAGTQYAYSFDKFLFMPSDLTAGLEYSFDHLKDEMIGYNRFTNQKVHIESAFLQNEWKNKRWSFLIGGRLDKHNTMHHVIF
;
A
#
# COMPACT_ATOMS: atom_id res chain seq x y z
N ALA A 1 10.16 -0.66 16.38
CA ALA A 1 9.81 -0.53 14.96
C ALA A 1 9.67 -1.93 14.38
N GLY A 2 8.67 -2.18 13.53
CA GLY A 2 8.43 -3.45 12.87
C GLY A 2 8.12 -3.23 11.39
N THR A 3 8.37 -4.25 10.57
CA THR A 3 8.05 -4.25 9.15
C THR A 3 6.93 -5.25 8.90
N ILE A 4 5.89 -4.83 8.17
CA ILE A 4 4.84 -5.70 7.69
C ILE A 4 5.11 -5.96 6.21
N ASN A 5 5.34 -7.24 5.85
CA ASN A 5 5.52 -7.65 4.47
C ASN A 5 4.28 -8.43 4.01
N ILE A 6 3.55 -7.87 3.05
CA ILE A 6 2.35 -8.50 2.48
C ILE A 6 2.74 -9.19 1.18
N ILE A 7 2.69 -10.53 1.18
CA ILE A 7 2.96 -11.35 0.00
C ILE A 7 1.63 -11.75 -0.62
N THR A 8 1.31 -11.20 -1.76
CA THR A 8 0.09 -11.55 -2.52
C THR A 8 0.26 -12.86 -3.26
N LYS A 9 -0.80 -13.67 -3.27
CA LYS A 9 -0.80 -14.95 -4.02
C LYS A 9 -0.83 -14.70 -5.53
N GLU A 10 -0.08 -15.51 -6.27
CA GLU A 10 -0.22 -15.54 -7.73
C GLU A 10 -1.42 -16.40 -8.12
N PRO A 11 -2.17 -16.03 -9.16
CA PRO A 11 -3.24 -16.89 -9.68
C PRO A 11 -2.63 -18.15 -10.32
N LEU A 12 -3.14 -19.31 -9.89
CA LEU A 12 -2.70 -20.62 -10.42
C LEU A 12 -3.75 -21.29 -11.32
N ARG A 13 -4.97 -20.79 -11.30
CA ARG A 13 -6.13 -21.32 -12.07
C ARG A 13 -7.14 -20.22 -12.30
N ASN A 14 -7.99 -20.42 -13.30
CA ASN A 14 -9.15 -19.56 -13.52
C ASN A 14 -10.11 -19.72 -12.35
N SER A 15 -10.53 -18.58 -11.80
CA SER A 15 -11.50 -18.56 -10.70
C SER A 15 -12.20 -17.20 -10.66
N GLY A 16 -13.37 -17.15 -10.05
CA GLY A 16 -14.09 -15.93 -9.76
C GLY A 16 -14.84 -16.08 -8.46
N GLU A 17 -14.87 -14.99 -7.69
CA GLU A 17 -15.59 -14.90 -6.43
C GLU A 17 -16.24 -13.53 -6.33
N LEU A 18 -17.55 -13.53 -6.06
CA LEU A 18 -18.31 -12.34 -5.69
C LEU A 18 -18.83 -12.54 -4.28
N SER A 19 -18.50 -11.62 -3.39
CA SER A 19 -18.97 -11.67 -2.00
C SER A 19 -19.69 -10.36 -1.66
N HIS A 20 -20.77 -10.50 -0.89
CA HIS A 20 -21.50 -9.36 -0.33
C HIS A 20 -21.73 -9.59 1.14
N THR A 21 -21.35 -8.60 1.95
CA THR A 21 -21.57 -8.61 3.40
C THR A 21 -22.44 -7.40 3.77
N LEU A 22 -23.54 -7.67 4.42
CA LEU A 22 -24.41 -6.66 5.03
C LEU A 22 -24.32 -6.78 6.55
N THR A 23 -23.90 -5.73 7.20
CA THR A 23 -23.80 -5.68 8.69
C THR A 23 -24.73 -4.60 9.21
N SER A 24 -25.66 -4.96 10.11
CA SER A 24 -26.43 -4.00 10.90
C SER A 24 -25.56 -3.53 12.07
N ILE A 25 -25.44 -2.22 12.26
CA ILE A 25 -24.61 -1.63 13.31
C ILE A 25 -25.50 -1.37 14.53
N GLY A 26 -25.10 -1.90 15.68
CA GLY A 26 -25.84 -1.71 16.95
C GLY A 26 -27.28 -2.22 16.93
N GLY A 27 -27.69 -3.07 15.98
CA GLY A 27 -29.08 -3.52 15.83
C GLY A 27 -30.03 -2.43 15.32
N THR A 28 -29.51 -1.36 14.75
CA THR A 28 -30.24 -0.20 14.23
C THR A 28 -30.46 -0.26 12.72
N SER A 29 -31.00 0.81 12.13
CA SER A 29 -31.09 1.00 10.69
C SER A 29 -29.79 1.48 10.02
N ALA A 30 -28.70 1.61 10.80
CA ALA A 30 -27.40 1.89 10.24
C ALA A 30 -26.76 0.59 9.71
N PHE A 31 -26.36 0.62 8.43
CA PHE A 31 -25.80 -0.54 7.74
C PHE A 31 -24.40 -0.27 7.21
N ASP A 32 -23.59 -1.33 7.20
CA ASP A 32 -22.33 -1.41 6.46
C ASP A 32 -22.50 -2.47 5.37
N ASN A 33 -22.49 -2.02 4.10
CA ASN A 33 -22.59 -2.84 2.91
C ASN A 33 -21.22 -2.96 2.27
N ASN A 34 -20.71 -4.16 2.08
CA ASN A 34 -19.43 -4.40 1.46
C ASN A 34 -19.56 -5.48 0.37
N THR A 35 -19.32 -5.09 -0.88
CA THR A 35 -19.29 -5.99 -2.02
C THR A 35 -17.87 -6.10 -2.53
N THR A 36 -17.37 -7.31 -2.70
CA THR A 36 -16.03 -7.58 -3.25
C THR A 36 -16.11 -8.52 -4.43
N LEU A 37 -15.30 -8.26 -5.43
CA LEU A 37 -15.09 -9.10 -6.61
C LEU A 37 -13.63 -9.49 -6.68
N ASN A 38 -13.36 -10.80 -6.87
CA ASN A 38 -12.03 -11.33 -7.16
C ASN A 38 -12.12 -12.25 -8.36
N ALA A 39 -11.23 -12.11 -9.34
CA ALA A 39 -11.18 -12.97 -10.50
C ALA A 39 -9.74 -13.28 -10.89
N SER A 40 -9.49 -14.51 -11.29
CA SER A 40 -8.19 -14.98 -11.76
C SER A 40 -8.32 -15.58 -13.13
N LEU A 41 -7.47 -15.17 -14.05
CA LEU A 41 -7.34 -15.73 -15.40
C LEU A 41 -5.90 -16.21 -15.58
N VAL A 42 -5.73 -17.44 -16.03
CA VAL A 42 -4.41 -18.04 -16.24
C VAL A 42 -4.39 -18.70 -17.62
N SER A 43 -3.34 -18.43 -18.39
CA SER A 43 -3.15 -19.08 -19.68
C SER A 43 -2.96 -20.58 -19.51
N GLU A 44 -3.39 -21.38 -20.51
CA GLU A 44 -3.29 -22.85 -20.49
C GLU A 44 -1.88 -23.37 -20.21
N ASN A 45 -0.86 -22.68 -20.72
CA ASN A 45 0.53 -23.04 -20.49
C ASN A 45 1.10 -22.47 -19.17
N GLY A 46 0.30 -21.78 -18.36
CA GLY A 46 0.72 -21.15 -17.09
C GLY A 46 1.79 -20.07 -17.21
N LYS A 47 2.04 -19.53 -18.44
CA LYS A 47 3.04 -18.51 -18.66
C LYS A 47 2.56 -17.09 -18.36
N ALA A 48 1.26 -16.85 -18.43
CA ALA A 48 0.65 -15.57 -18.09
C ALA A 48 -0.52 -15.76 -17.13
N GLY A 49 -0.69 -14.79 -16.24
CA GLY A 49 -1.83 -14.75 -15.34
C GLY A 49 -2.22 -13.33 -15.02
N LEU A 50 -3.51 -13.14 -14.77
CA LEU A 50 -4.12 -11.88 -14.39
C LEU A 50 -5.02 -12.12 -13.18
N TYR A 51 -4.85 -11.34 -12.15
CA TYR A 51 -5.72 -11.26 -11.00
C TYR A 51 -6.38 -9.89 -10.98
N LEU A 52 -7.71 -9.86 -10.98
CA LEU A 52 -8.54 -8.68 -10.88
C LEU A 52 -9.19 -8.65 -9.50
N PHE A 53 -9.26 -7.50 -8.89
CA PHE A 53 -9.99 -7.30 -7.65
C PHE A 53 -10.76 -5.99 -7.65
N GLY A 54 -11.87 -5.98 -6.93
CA GLY A 54 -12.67 -4.79 -6.74
C GLY A 54 -13.41 -4.84 -5.42
N GLN A 55 -13.64 -3.67 -4.84
CA GLN A 55 -14.43 -3.49 -3.63
C GLN A 55 -15.33 -2.25 -3.79
N ASN A 56 -16.56 -2.38 -3.33
CA ASN A 56 -17.46 -1.25 -3.12
C ASN A 56 -18.06 -1.38 -1.72
N ARG A 57 -17.72 -0.44 -0.85
CA ARG A 57 -18.19 -0.41 0.53
C ARG A 57 -18.91 0.90 0.81
N HIS A 58 -20.05 0.79 1.44
CA HIS A 58 -20.83 1.92 1.91
C HIS A 58 -21.32 1.64 3.33
N ARG A 59 -20.92 2.50 4.27
CA ARG A 59 -21.36 2.47 5.66
C ARG A 59 -22.10 3.76 6.00
N SER A 60 -23.24 3.63 6.63
CA SER A 60 -23.97 4.76 7.24
C SER A 60 -23.17 5.29 8.43
N GLY A 61 -23.28 6.59 8.69
CA GLY A 61 -22.84 7.14 9.98
C GLY A 61 -23.68 6.52 11.11
N PHE A 62 -23.06 6.28 12.25
CA PHE A 62 -23.71 5.69 13.42
C PHE A 62 -23.39 6.50 14.67
N ASP A 63 -24.44 6.96 15.31
CA ASP A 63 -24.48 7.65 16.60
C ASP A 63 -25.08 6.66 17.60
N GLN A 64 -24.32 6.25 18.59
CA GLN A 64 -24.70 5.19 19.52
C GLN A 64 -25.48 5.72 20.70
N ASP A 65 -25.14 6.88 21.21
CA ASP A 65 -25.72 7.44 22.44
C ASP A 65 -26.80 8.49 22.19
N GLY A 66 -26.99 8.88 20.90
CA GLY A 66 -28.06 9.78 20.46
C GLY A 66 -27.77 11.25 20.74
N ASP A 67 -26.50 11.61 20.93
CA ASP A 67 -26.10 13.00 21.15
C ASP A 67 -25.98 13.84 19.88
N GLY A 68 -26.19 13.22 18.71
CA GLY A 68 -26.13 13.83 17.39
C GLY A 68 -24.75 13.75 16.72
N PHE A 69 -23.75 13.21 17.40
CA PHE A 69 -22.40 13.00 16.86
C PHE A 69 -22.16 11.51 16.57
N THR A 70 -21.36 11.23 15.56
CA THR A 70 -21.11 9.85 15.14
C THR A 70 -19.88 9.26 15.81
N GLU A 71 -20.00 8.10 16.46
CA GLU A 71 -18.87 7.26 16.88
C GLU A 71 -18.30 6.48 15.70
N LEU A 72 -19.14 6.14 14.70
CA LEU A 72 -18.67 5.55 13.48
C LEU A 72 -18.99 6.47 12.30
N PRO A 73 -17.99 6.99 11.60
CA PRO A 73 -18.21 7.90 10.47
C PRO A 73 -18.89 7.22 9.29
N LYS A 74 -19.65 7.98 8.52
CA LYS A 74 -20.10 7.59 7.19
C LYS A 74 -18.89 7.30 6.32
N LEU A 75 -18.96 6.22 5.56
CA LEU A 75 -17.86 5.74 4.70
C LEU A 75 -18.39 5.34 3.33
N LYS A 76 -17.71 5.79 2.28
CA LYS A 76 -17.80 5.22 0.93
C LYS A 76 -16.39 4.89 0.49
N ASN A 77 -16.15 3.65 0.08
CA ASN A 77 -14.86 3.23 -0.44
C ASN A 77 -15.09 2.43 -1.72
N GLN A 78 -14.39 2.80 -2.77
CA GLN A 78 -14.38 2.10 -4.04
C GLN A 78 -12.94 1.83 -4.43
N THR A 79 -12.61 0.55 -4.56
CA THR A 79 -11.28 0.11 -4.95
C THR A 79 -11.37 -0.81 -6.14
N VAL A 80 -10.50 -0.62 -7.11
CA VAL A 80 -10.32 -1.53 -8.25
C VAL A 80 -8.85 -1.67 -8.54
N GLY A 81 -8.45 -2.85 -8.94
CA GLY A 81 -7.06 -3.07 -9.32
C GLY A 81 -6.83 -4.41 -9.97
N PHE A 82 -5.61 -4.60 -10.42
CA PHE A 82 -5.17 -5.85 -10.99
C PHE A 82 -3.69 -6.10 -10.73
N ARG A 83 -3.33 -7.37 -10.79
CA ARG A 83 -1.96 -7.85 -10.81
C ARG A 83 -1.82 -8.87 -11.92
N SER A 84 -0.82 -8.72 -12.77
CA SER A 84 -0.52 -9.64 -13.85
C SER A 84 0.91 -10.14 -13.76
N TYR A 85 1.14 -11.32 -14.29
CA TYR A 85 2.49 -11.83 -14.51
C TYR A 85 2.65 -12.39 -15.92
N LEU A 86 3.88 -12.32 -16.40
CA LEU A 86 4.31 -12.94 -17.65
C LEU A 86 5.65 -13.64 -17.41
N LYS A 87 5.71 -14.94 -17.58
CA LYS A 87 6.98 -15.70 -17.62
C LYS A 87 7.57 -15.54 -19.01
N THR A 88 8.54 -14.64 -19.11
CA THR A 88 9.23 -14.33 -20.38
C THR A 88 10.18 -15.46 -20.81
N SER A 89 10.62 -16.28 -19.86
CA SER A 89 11.32 -17.55 -20.06
C SER A 89 11.05 -18.51 -18.91
N THR A 90 11.68 -19.70 -18.95
CA THR A 90 11.65 -20.66 -17.82
C THR A 90 12.24 -20.05 -16.54
N TYR A 91 13.16 -19.11 -16.70
CA TYR A 91 13.94 -18.54 -15.58
C TYR A 91 13.68 -17.05 -15.37
N SER A 92 12.69 -16.47 -16.05
CA SER A 92 12.40 -15.04 -15.90
C SER A 92 10.91 -14.75 -15.86
N LYS A 93 10.56 -13.79 -15.03
CA LYS A 93 9.17 -13.38 -14.80
C LYS A 93 9.07 -11.86 -14.68
N LEU A 94 8.12 -11.29 -15.41
CA LEU A 94 7.68 -9.91 -15.27
C LEU A 94 6.38 -9.90 -14.49
N THR A 95 6.26 -9.00 -13.52
CA THR A 95 5.03 -8.76 -12.76
C THR A 95 4.68 -7.29 -12.85
N PHE A 96 3.41 -7.00 -13.12
CA PHE A 96 2.86 -5.66 -13.16
C PHE A 96 1.61 -5.59 -12.31
N GLU A 97 1.45 -4.52 -11.53
CA GLU A 97 0.28 -4.28 -10.69
C GLU A 97 -0.14 -2.81 -10.74
N TYR A 98 -1.44 -2.60 -10.60
CA TYR A 98 -2.05 -1.28 -10.50
C TYR A 98 -3.31 -1.37 -9.66
N HIS A 99 -3.57 -0.32 -8.88
CA HIS A 99 -4.83 -0.13 -8.17
C HIS A 99 -5.21 1.35 -8.12
N HIS A 100 -6.51 1.57 -8.09
CA HIS A 100 -7.13 2.86 -7.83
C HIS A 100 -8.11 2.73 -6.68
N MET A 101 -8.11 3.71 -5.76
CA MET A 101 -9.02 3.77 -4.63
C MET A 101 -9.57 5.18 -4.49
N ASN A 102 -10.90 5.29 -4.37
CA ASN A 102 -11.59 6.47 -3.90
C ASN A 102 -12.21 6.18 -2.53
N GLU A 103 -11.93 7.03 -1.57
CA GLU A 103 -12.54 6.94 -0.24
C GLU A 103 -13.11 8.29 0.18
N TYR A 104 -14.35 8.28 0.65
CA TYR A 104 -15.00 9.38 1.34
C TYR A 104 -15.34 8.96 2.75
N ARG A 105 -14.92 9.75 3.74
CA ARG A 105 -15.23 9.56 5.15
C ARG A 105 -15.78 10.86 5.73
N ARG A 106 -16.86 10.77 6.53
CA ARG A 106 -17.49 11.92 7.17
C ARG A 106 -17.96 11.55 8.56
N GLY A 107 -17.39 12.19 9.59
CA GLY A 107 -17.75 12.08 10.99
C GLY A 107 -18.19 13.43 11.58
N GLY A 108 -18.67 13.41 12.82
CA GLY A 108 -19.23 14.55 13.52
C GLY A 108 -20.76 14.60 13.43
N ASN A 109 -21.32 15.80 13.43
CA ASN A 109 -22.77 15.99 13.34
C ASN A 109 -23.20 16.54 11.98
N LEU A 110 -24.50 16.67 11.75
CA LEU A 110 -25.12 17.24 10.54
C LEU A 110 -24.53 16.64 9.26
N LEU A 111 -24.48 15.30 9.18
CA LEU A 111 -23.82 14.56 8.08
C LEU A 111 -24.37 14.83 6.68
N ASP A 112 -25.55 15.43 6.56
CA ASP A 112 -26.21 15.78 5.31
C ASP A 112 -25.88 17.20 4.82
N ARG A 113 -25.13 17.96 5.64
CA ARG A 113 -24.69 19.32 5.33
C ARG A 113 -23.20 19.35 4.98
N PRO A 114 -22.71 20.40 4.29
CA PRO A 114 -21.29 20.66 4.16
C PRO A 114 -20.59 20.66 5.52
N PRO A 115 -19.33 20.17 5.63
CA PRO A 115 -18.67 20.01 6.93
C PRO A 115 -18.46 21.34 7.68
N HIS A 116 -18.33 22.46 6.98
CA HIS A 116 -18.20 23.81 7.60
C HIS A 116 -19.54 24.37 8.13
N GLU A 117 -20.66 23.69 7.94
CA GLU A 117 -21.96 24.05 8.54
C GLU A 117 -22.24 23.20 9.79
N ALA A 118 -21.37 22.25 10.12
CA ALA A 118 -21.51 21.41 11.30
C ALA A 118 -20.81 22.04 12.53
N ASP A 119 -21.26 21.69 13.71
CA ASP A 119 -20.63 22.15 14.94
C ASP A 119 -19.25 21.53 15.14
N ILE A 120 -19.12 20.23 14.83
CA ILE A 120 -17.85 19.50 14.77
C ILE A 120 -17.91 18.58 13.56
N ALA A 121 -16.88 18.62 12.73
CA ALA A 121 -16.79 17.76 11.56
C ALA A 121 -15.36 17.31 11.25
N GLU A 122 -15.27 16.06 10.87
CA GLU A 122 -14.12 15.49 10.16
C GLU A 122 -14.59 14.97 8.81
N GLN A 123 -13.98 15.42 7.72
CA GLN A 123 -14.24 14.90 6.37
C GLN A 123 -12.93 14.65 5.66
N LEU A 124 -12.84 13.49 5.01
CA LEU A 124 -11.70 13.09 4.19
C LEU A 124 -12.22 12.56 2.85
N GLU A 125 -11.60 13.01 1.79
CA GLU A 125 -11.79 12.49 0.44
C GLU A 125 -10.42 12.13 -0.11
N HIS A 126 -10.19 10.85 -0.35
CA HIS A 126 -8.94 10.35 -0.91
C HIS A 126 -9.16 9.83 -2.33
N SER A 127 -8.23 10.17 -3.21
CA SER A 127 -8.02 9.50 -4.50
C SER A 127 -6.60 8.98 -4.53
N ILE A 128 -6.43 7.67 -4.64
CA ILE A 128 -5.13 7.01 -4.58
C ILE A 128 -4.96 6.17 -5.84
N ASP A 129 -3.87 6.43 -6.56
CA ASP A 129 -3.40 5.63 -7.69
C ASP A 129 -2.06 5.02 -7.32
N GLY A 130 -1.94 3.71 -7.41
CA GLY A 130 -0.69 3.01 -7.10
C GLY A 130 -0.42 1.87 -8.06
N GLY A 131 0.87 1.60 -8.27
CA GLY A 131 1.25 0.48 -9.12
C GLY A 131 2.74 0.17 -9.04
N GLY A 132 3.12 -0.95 -9.67
CA GLY A 132 4.49 -1.40 -9.65
C GLY A 132 4.82 -2.35 -10.78
N LEU A 133 6.09 -2.41 -11.10
CA LEU A 133 6.68 -3.31 -12.06
C LEU A 133 7.85 -4.04 -11.41
N LYS A 134 7.91 -5.36 -11.59
CA LYS A 134 9.01 -6.19 -11.09
C LYS A 134 9.44 -7.19 -12.13
N PHE A 135 10.74 -7.29 -12.34
CA PHE A 135 11.37 -8.32 -13.17
C PHE A 135 12.25 -9.21 -12.29
N ASP A 136 12.00 -10.51 -12.31
CA ASP A 136 12.82 -11.53 -11.65
C ASP A 136 13.53 -12.39 -12.70
N LEU A 137 14.83 -12.61 -12.51
CA LEU A 137 15.67 -13.48 -13.33
C LEU A 137 16.39 -14.49 -12.44
N PHE A 138 16.32 -15.77 -12.80
CA PHE A 138 16.97 -16.88 -12.10
C PHE A 138 18.00 -17.54 -12.99
N SER A 139 19.08 -18.05 -12.39
CA SER A 139 19.98 -18.98 -13.08
C SER A 139 19.32 -20.33 -13.28
N LYS A 140 19.90 -21.17 -14.16
CA LYS A 140 19.39 -22.51 -14.45
C LYS A 140 19.40 -23.45 -13.23
N ASP A 141 20.34 -23.26 -12.32
CA ASP A 141 20.46 -23.97 -11.06
C ASP A 141 19.69 -23.34 -9.90
N TYR A 142 18.98 -22.23 -10.15
CA TYR A 142 18.23 -21.45 -9.16
C TYR A 142 19.06 -20.91 -7.99
N LYS A 143 20.39 -20.96 -8.07
CA LYS A 143 21.27 -20.42 -7.02
C LYS A 143 21.39 -18.91 -7.09
N HIS A 144 21.26 -18.32 -8.29
CA HIS A 144 21.29 -16.87 -8.49
C HIS A 144 19.88 -16.35 -8.77
N LYS A 145 19.52 -15.29 -8.10
CA LYS A 145 18.31 -14.53 -8.37
C LYS A 145 18.66 -13.06 -8.49
N TRP A 146 18.27 -12.44 -9.58
CA TRP A 146 18.32 -11.01 -9.77
C TRP A 146 16.91 -10.46 -9.91
N SER A 147 16.59 -9.41 -9.15
CA SER A 147 15.30 -8.73 -9.18
C SER A 147 15.53 -7.24 -9.44
N VAL A 148 14.74 -6.67 -10.34
CA VAL A 148 14.63 -5.21 -10.54
C VAL A 148 13.18 -4.83 -10.33
N PHE A 149 12.92 -3.77 -9.59
CA PHE A 149 11.56 -3.33 -9.30
C PHE A 149 11.44 -1.82 -9.27
N THR A 150 10.25 -1.34 -9.57
CA THR A 150 9.83 0.03 -9.34
C THR A 150 8.37 0.07 -8.95
N SER A 151 8.00 1.02 -8.10
CA SER A 151 6.62 1.30 -7.73
C SER A 151 6.41 2.79 -7.58
N ALA A 152 5.19 3.24 -7.81
CA ALA A 152 4.78 4.61 -7.57
C ALA A 152 3.38 4.63 -6.99
N GLN A 153 3.12 5.59 -6.11
CA GLN A 153 1.79 5.90 -5.59
C GLN A 153 1.60 7.40 -5.57
N ASN A 154 0.47 7.85 -6.10
CA ASN A 154 0.00 9.22 -5.95
C ASN A 154 -1.24 9.21 -5.06
N THR A 155 -1.27 10.11 -4.09
CA THR A 155 -2.40 10.32 -3.18
C THR A 155 -2.82 11.78 -3.26
N ASP A 156 -4.07 12.01 -3.67
CA ASP A 156 -4.73 13.29 -3.55
C ASP A 156 -5.76 13.21 -2.42
N ARG A 157 -5.72 14.16 -1.48
CA ARG A 157 -6.63 14.20 -0.35
C ARG A 157 -7.17 15.60 -0.17
N ASP A 158 -8.49 15.72 -0.20
CA ASP A 158 -9.20 16.86 0.35
C ASP A 158 -9.68 16.53 1.77
N SER A 159 -9.53 17.46 2.69
CA SER A 159 -9.84 17.25 4.10
C SER A 159 -10.56 18.44 4.70
N TYR A 160 -11.34 18.18 5.74
CA TYR A 160 -11.89 19.17 6.64
C TYR A 160 -11.75 18.66 8.07
N TYR A 161 -11.21 19.51 8.93
CA TYR A 161 -11.13 19.24 10.39
C TYR A 161 -11.52 20.53 11.09
N GLY A 162 -12.79 20.67 11.44
CA GLY A 162 -13.27 21.95 11.95
C GLY A 162 -14.29 21.81 13.07
N THR A 163 -14.39 22.89 13.85
CA THR A 163 -15.37 23.12 14.89
C THR A 163 -15.96 24.50 14.72
N ASN A 164 -17.16 24.72 15.29
CA ASN A 164 -17.83 26.03 15.28
C ASN A 164 -18.03 26.62 13.89
N GLN A 165 -18.31 25.77 12.90
CA GLN A 165 -18.63 26.18 11.52
C GLN A 165 -17.49 26.98 10.85
N ASP A 166 -16.24 26.60 11.08
CA ASP A 166 -15.08 27.31 10.52
C ASP A 166 -14.94 27.05 9.00
N PRO A 167 -15.12 28.07 8.15
CA PRO A 167 -14.96 27.93 6.69
C PRO A 167 -13.51 27.76 6.23
N ASN A 168 -12.53 27.96 7.12
CA ASN A 168 -11.11 27.88 6.79
C ASN A 168 -10.47 26.54 7.17
N ALA A 169 -11.24 25.61 7.81
CA ALA A 169 -10.72 24.34 8.28
C ALA A 169 -10.55 23.28 7.17
N TYR A 170 -10.61 23.70 5.91
CA TYR A 170 -10.32 22.85 4.76
C TYR A 170 -8.80 22.69 4.55
N GLY A 171 -8.41 21.53 4.09
CA GLY A 171 -7.03 21.22 3.72
C GLY A 171 -6.95 20.44 2.43
N LYS A 172 -5.82 20.57 1.74
CA LYS A 172 -5.49 19.82 0.54
C LYS A 172 -4.10 19.22 0.67
N THR A 173 -4.01 17.92 0.41
CA THR A 173 -2.74 17.19 0.45
C THR A 173 -2.53 16.48 -0.87
N THR A 174 -1.33 16.57 -1.42
CA THR A 174 -0.86 15.70 -2.51
C THR A 174 0.43 15.03 -2.08
N ASP A 175 0.54 13.74 -2.32
CA ASP A 175 1.72 12.96 -1.98
C ASP A 175 2.07 12.01 -3.11
N LEU A 176 3.30 12.15 -3.64
CA LEU A 176 3.86 11.27 -4.64
C LEU A 176 5.04 10.50 -4.05
N THR A 177 4.86 9.20 -3.87
CA THR A 177 5.91 8.28 -3.46
C THR A 177 6.37 7.46 -4.66
N VAL A 178 7.68 7.36 -4.88
CA VAL A 178 8.30 6.50 -5.90
C VAL A 178 9.40 5.68 -5.26
N MET A 179 9.43 4.40 -5.54
CA MET A 179 10.52 3.50 -5.13
C MET A 179 11.04 2.74 -6.34
N ALA A 180 12.35 2.60 -6.46
CA ALA A 180 13.01 1.75 -7.44
C ALA A 180 14.19 1.03 -6.79
N GLY A 181 14.49 -0.17 -7.26
CA GLY A 181 15.62 -0.90 -6.71
C GLY A 181 16.02 -2.10 -7.52
N THR A 182 17.18 -2.61 -7.16
CA THR A 182 17.70 -3.88 -7.67
C THR A 182 18.26 -4.71 -6.53
N GLN A 183 18.01 -6.00 -6.59
CA GLN A 183 18.44 -6.95 -5.57
C GLN A 183 19.02 -8.18 -6.25
N TYR A 184 20.17 -8.61 -5.79
CA TYR A 184 20.79 -9.85 -6.18
C TYR A 184 20.88 -10.79 -4.97
N ALA A 185 20.47 -12.03 -5.15
CA ALA A 185 20.60 -13.08 -4.14
C ALA A 185 21.39 -14.28 -4.70
N TYR A 186 22.21 -14.87 -3.85
CA TYR A 186 22.98 -16.07 -4.17
C TYR A 186 22.89 -17.09 -3.03
N SER A 187 22.47 -18.31 -3.37
CA SER A 187 22.36 -19.42 -2.43
C SER A 187 23.61 -20.29 -2.47
N PHE A 188 24.38 -20.29 -1.39
CA PHE A 188 25.54 -21.14 -1.19
C PHE A 188 25.11 -22.50 -0.62
N ASP A 189 25.59 -23.60 -1.20
CA ASP A 189 25.46 -24.93 -0.57
C ASP A 189 26.13 -24.97 0.80
N LYS A 190 27.24 -24.23 0.94
CA LYS A 190 27.93 -23.99 2.18
C LYS A 190 28.78 -22.73 2.08
N PHE A 191 28.62 -21.81 3.01
CA PHE A 191 29.49 -20.65 3.20
C PHE A 191 29.94 -20.60 4.65
N LEU A 192 31.25 -20.67 4.88
CA LEU A 192 31.89 -20.84 6.19
C LEU A 192 31.51 -22.17 6.84
N PHE A 193 30.39 -22.25 7.54
CA PHE A 193 30.02 -23.37 8.40
C PHE A 193 28.71 -24.06 8.06
N MET A 194 27.81 -23.42 7.31
CA MET A 194 26.54 -24.01 6.87
C MET A 194 26.02 -23.40 5.56
N PRO A 195 24.93 -23.98 4.97
CA PRO A 195 24.25 -23.34 3.83
C PRO A 195 23.85 -21.90 4.15
N SER A 196 23.91 -21.02 3.17
CA SER A 196 23.52 -19.63 3.38
C SER A 196 22.98 -18.97 2.13
N ASP A 197 22.18 -17.93 2.34
CA ASP A 197 21.65 -17.04 1.32
C ASP A 197 22.25 -15.63 1.51
N LEU A 198 23.08 -15.22 0.55
CA LEU A 198 23.61 -13.86 0.46
C LEU A 198 22.65 -13.00 -0.34
N THR A 199 22.32 -11.82 0.17
CA THR A 199 21.49 -10.84 -0.53
C THR A 199 22.16 -9.48 -0.50
N ALA A 200 22.28 -8.84 -1.65
CA ALA A 200 22.76 -7.48 -1.82
C ALA A 200 21.79 -6.66 -2.66
N GLY A 201 21.66 -5.38 -2.40
CA GLY A 201 20.77 -4.54 -3.18
C GLY A 201 21.08 -3.07 -3.09
N LEU A 202 20.52 -2.35 -4.07
CA LEU A 202 20.49 -0.91 -4.15
C LEU A 202 19.04 -0.47 -4.26
N GLU A 203 18.68 0.58 -3.53
CA GLU A 203 17.32 1.14 -3.53
C GLU A 203 17.38 2.66 -3.65
N TYR A 204 16.39 3.21 -4.30
CA TYR A 204 16.10 4.62 -4.36
C TYR A 204 14.64 4.83 -3.94
N SER A 205 14.41 5.75 -3.02
CA SER A 205 13.09 6.18 -2.59
C SER A 205 12.96 7.69 -2.76
N PHE A 206 11.85 8.11 -3.31
CA PHE A 206 11.48 9.52 -3.47
C PHE A 206 10.08 9.72 -2.90
N ASP A 207 9.91 10.80 -2.14
CA ASP A 207 8.64 11.23 -1.57
C ASP A 207 8.49 12.74 -1.73
N HIS A 208 7.32 13.18 -2.21
CA HIS A 208 7.00 14.59 -2.36
C HIS A 208 5.62 14.87 -1.78
N LEU A 209 5.64 15.33 -0.53
CA LEU A 209 4.46 15.76 0.22
C LEU A 209 4.24 17.26 0.06
N LYS A 210 3.03 17.62 -0.37
CA LYS A 210 2.50 18.98 -0.24
C LYS A 210 1.23 18.90 0.61
N ASP A 211 1.17 19.68 1.68
CA ASP A 211 0.03 19.72 2.58
C ASP A 211 -0.27 21.18 2.93
N GLU A 212 -1.50 21.59 2.69
CA GLU A 212 -1.97 22.95 2.89
C GLU A 212 -3.25 22.91 3.72
N MET A 213 -3.22 23.59 4.89
CA MET A 213 -4.38 23.80 5.76
C MET A 213 -4.41 25.24 6.25
N ILE A 214 -5.21 26.07 5.60
CA ILE A 214 -5.25 27.52 5.81
C ILE A 214 -5.68 27.85 7.24
N GLY A 215 -6.73 27.23 7.76
CA GLY A 215 -7.25 27.48 9.11
C GLY A 215 -6.28 27.15 10.22
N TYR A 216 -5.30 26.30 9.95
CA TYR A 216 -4.24 25.92 10.91
C TYR A 216 -2.90 26.59 10.60
N ASN A 217 -2.86 27.50 9.58
CA ASN A 217 -1.63 28.13 9.09
C ASN A 217 -0.49 27.11 8.84
N ARG A 218 -0.87 25.94 8.30
CA ARG A 218 0.04 24.84 8.01
C ARG A 218 0.26 24.72 6.52
N PHE A 219 1.51 24.90 6.11
CA PHE A 219 1.97 24.73 4.73
C PHE A 219 3.22 23.87 4.74
N THR A 220 3.10 22.68 4.19
CA THR A 220 4.23 21.74 4.07
C THR A 220 4.49 21.51 2.59
N ASN A 221 5.75 21.65 2.17
CA ASN A 221 6.21 21.23 0.85
C ASN A 221 7.57 20.56 1.05
N GLN A 222 7.55 19.26 1.18
CA GLN A 222 8.73 18.48 1.53
C GLN A 222 9.05 17.50 0.42
N LYS A 223 10.31 17.51 -0.02
CA LYS A 223 10.88 16.53 -0.95
C LYS A 223 11.98 15.75 -0.25
N VAL A 224 11.78 14.45 -0.17
CA VAL A 224 12.73 13.53 0.42
C VAL A 224 13.18 12.54 -0.64
N HIS A 225 14.48 12.27 -0.71
CA HIS A 225 15.00 11.14 -1.46
C HIS A 225 16.09 10.45 -0.64
N ILE A 226 16.08 9.13 -0.75
CA ILE A 226 16.99 8.25 -0.03
C ILE A 226 17.61 7.31 -1.04
N GLU A 227 18.93 7.29 -1.09
CA GLU A 227 19.75 6.32 -1.82
C GLU A 227 20.28 5.31 -0.80
N SER A 228 20.08 4.02 -1.07
CA SER A 228 20.42 2.98 -0.11
C SER A 228 21.21 1.84 -0.76
N ALA A 229 22.16 1.29 -0.02
CA ALA A 229 22.84 0.06 -0.34
C ALA A 229 22.79 -0.89 0.86
N PHE A 230 22.54 -2.16 0.64
CA PHE A 230 22.51 -3.15 1.70
C PHE A 230 23.16 -4.46 1.29
N LEU A 231 23.66 -5.16 2.29
CA LEU A 231 24.21 -6.50 2.17
C LEU A 231 23.82 -7.30 3.41
N GLN A 232 23.32 -8.51 3.20
CA GLN A 232 23.02 -9.44 4.30
C GLN A 232 23.33 -10.87 3.92
N ASN A 233 23.64 -11.69 4.91
CA ASN A 233 23.79 -13.13 4.75
C ASN A 233 23.04 -13.88 5.84
N GLU A 234 22.20 -14.83 5.46
CA GLU A 234 21.48 -15.71 6.35
C GLU A 234 22.07 -17.12 6.26
N TRP A 235 22.62 -17.63 7.35
CA TRP A 235 23.01 -19.05 7.50
C TRP A 235 21.83 -19.80 8.10
N LYS A 236 21.40 -20.87 7.45
CA LYS A 236 20.21 -21.59 7.87
C LYS A 236 20.31 -23.10 7.70
N ASN A 237 19.85 -23.82 8.70
CA ASN A 237 19.61 -25.24 8.66
C ASN A 237 18.30 -25.60 9.37
N LYS A 238 18.00 -26.89 9.55
CA LYS A 238 16.75 -27.36 10.16
C LYS A 238 16.53 -26.88 11.61
N ARG A 239 17.58 -26.46 12.33
CA ARG A 239 17.52 -26.12 13.76
C ARG A 239 17.88 -24.66 14.06
N TRP A 240 18.72 -24.05 13.24
CA TRP A 240 19.32 -22.74 13.48
C TRP A 240 19.16 -21.84 12.27
N SER A 241 18.86 -20.60 12.51
CA SER A 241 18.96 -19.51 11.55
C SER A 241 19.77 -18.38 12.18
N PHE A 242 20.75 -17.88 11.46
CA PHE A 242 21.62 -16.79 11.88
C PHE A 242 21.76 -15.79 10.75
N LEU A 243 21.36 -14.54 10.99
CA LEU A 243 21.39 -13.47 10.02
C LEU A 243 22.36 -12.37 10.47
N ILE A 244 23.21 -11.94 9.55
CA ILE A 244 24.01 -10.71 9.68
C ILE A 244 23.74 -9.85 8.45
N GLY A 245 23.55 -8.55 8.65
CA GLY A 245 23.39 -7.59 7.56
C GLY A 245 23.80 -6.19 7.98
N GLY A 246 24.01 -5.36 6.97
CA GLY A 246 24.25 -3.93 7.12
C GLY A 246 23.59 -3.15 6.00
N ARG A 247 23.18 -1.93 6.29
CA ARG A 247 22.56 -1.00 5.35
C ARG A 247 23.19 0.38 5.52
N LEU A 248 23.44 1.02 4.40
CA LEU A 248 23.91 2.40 4.33
C LEU A 248 22.87 3.22 3.57
N ASP A 249 22.37 4.28 4.20
CA ASP A 249 21.40 5.20 3.63
C ASP A 249 22.01 6.61 3.52
N LYS A 250 21.80 7.24 2.37
CA LYS A 250 22.10 8.65 2.12
C LYS A 250 20.78 9.38 1.91
N HIS A 251 20.48 10.30 2.83
CA HIS A 251 19.26 11.08 2.85
C HIS A 251 19.56 12.53 2.46
N ASN A 252 18.72 13.16 1.62
CA ASN A 252 18.96 14.53 1.16
C ASN A 252 18.86 15.60 2.27
N THR A 253 18.15 15.31 3.37
CA THR A 253 17.95 16.23 4.50
C THR A 253 18.78 15.89 5.73
N MET A 254 19.49 14.74 5.73
CA MET A 254 20.34 14.27 6.81
C MET A 254 21.70 13.82 6.28
N HIS A 255 22.73 13.84 7.12
CA HIS A 255 23.99 13.15 6.83
C HIS A 255 23.78 11.63 6.91
N HIS A 256 24.69 10.87 6.29
CA HIS A 256 24.60 9.39 6.18
C HIS A 256 24.22 8.71 7.50
N VAL A 257 23.28 7.76 7.41
CA VAL A 257 22.88 6.89 8.52
C VAL A 257 23.30 5.46 8.20
N ILE A 258 23.97 4.79 9.15
CA ILE A 258 24.42 3.40 9.04
C ILE A 258 23.57 2.57 10.01
N PHE A 259 22.97 1.49 9.53
CA PHE A 259 22.20 0.53 10.31
C PHE A 259 22.79 -0.89 10.24
#